data_e20b9e73b7cfea0ea66046304c8f82c9
#
_entry.id   e20b9e73b7cfea0ea66046304c8f82c9
#
_cell.length_a   1.000
_cell.length_b   1.000
_cell.length_c   1.000
_cell.angle_alpha   90.00
_cell.angle_beta   90.00
_cell.angle_gamma   90.00
#
_symmetry.space_group_name_H-M   'P 1'
#
loop_
_entity.id
_entity.type
_entity.pdbx_description
1 polymer ?
#
loop_
_entity_poly.entity_id
_entity_poly.type
_entity_poly.pdbx_seq_one_letter_code
_entity_poly.pdbx_strand_id
1 'polypeptide(L)'
;MKLSRTVSYAVRATLQLAQNGSSAPVPCSKLASEGEMPERFLLQILRVLETHGILKSTRGVEGGYSLSRSPEDISLLEVIEAIDGPLETGGEAPPAEQPADVQQLLQTALRQVTDTARKQLESIKLSQLLPPPPLTPTLPPAVPTEKDAVEI
;
A
#
# COMPACT_ATOMS: atom_id res chain seq x y z
N MET A 1 16.09 -6.98 -1.36
CA MET A 1 15.34 -5.78 -1.79
C MET A 1 15.03 -4.94 -0.55
N LYS A 2 15.34 -3.68 -0.58
CA LYS A 2 15.10 -2.77 0.54
C LYS A 2 14.24 -1.60 0.06
N LEU A 3 13.12 -1.39 0.72
CA LEU A 3 12.27 -0.23 0.44
C LEU A 3 12.89 1.05 1.01
N SER A 4 12.80 2.14 0.28
CA SER A 4 13.18 3.44 0.80
C SER A 4 12.26 3.85 1.96
N ARG A 5 12.75 4.74 2.83
CA ARG A 5 11.91 5.27 3.92
C ARG A 5 10.67 5.97 3.37
N THR A 6 10.80 6.64 2.26
CA THR A 6 9.70 7.35 1.59
C THR A 6 8.63 6.37 1.12
N VAL A 7 9.03 5.26 0.48
CA VAL A 7 8.10 4.20 0.10
C VAL A 7 7.43 3.58 1.33
N SER A 8 8.18 3.35 2.40
CA SER A 8 7.61 2.80 3.63
C SER A 8 6.51 3.71 4.22
N TYR A 9 6.71 5.02 4.20
CA TYR A 9 5.69 5.98 4.62
C TYR A 9 4.49 6.00 3.66
N ALA A 10 4.73 5.92 2.34
CA ALA A 10 3.67 5.87 1.35
C ALA A 10 2.78 4.62 1.54
N VAL A 11 3.38 3.46 1.73
CA VAL A 11 2.67 2.21 2.00
C VAL A 11 1.87 2.33 3.31
N ARG A 12 2.47 2.85 4.37
CA ARG A 12 1.79 3.03 5.66
C ARG A 12 0.56 3.94 5.51
N ALA A 13 0.70 5.07 4.85
CA ALA A 13 -0.40 6.01 4.64
C ALA A 13 -1.53 5.40 3.79
N THR A 14 -1.20 4.69 2.72
CA THR A 14 -2.21 4.03 1.88
C THR A 14 -2.94 2.92 2.63
N LEU A 15 -2.24 2.16 3.49
CA LEU A 15 -2.86 1.14 4.33
C LEU A 15 -3.76 1.75 5.41
N GLN A 16 -3.38 2.86 6.02
CA GLN A 16 -4.25 3.57 6.96
C GLN A 16 -5.56 4.01 6.30
N LEU A 17 -5.47 4.56 5.08
CA LEU A 17 -6.66 4.94 4.31
C LEU A 17 -7.52 3.74 3.92
N ALA A 18 -6.89 2.61 3.59
CA ALA A 18 -7.60 1.37 3.27
C ALA A 18 -8.32 0.79 4.49
N GLN A 19 -7.69 0.83 5.67
CA GLN A 19 -8.29 0.35 6.92
C GLN A 19 -9.50 1.17 7.36
N ASN A 20 -9.52 2.45 7.01
CA ASN A 20 -10.61 3.34 7.39
C ASN A 20 -11.95 2.95 6.74
N GLY A 21 -11.93 2.09 5.71
CA GLY A 21 -13.11 1.48 5.07
C GLY A 21 -14.17 2.45 4.57
N SER A 22 -13.96 3.72 4.85
CA SER A 22 -14.84 4.82 4.52
C SER A 22 -14.23 5.60 3.36
N SER A 23 -15.06 5.98 2.40
CA SER A 23 -14.66 6.92 1.35
C SER A 23 -14.48 8.34 1.85
N ALA A 24 -14.68 8.58 3.15
CA ALA A 24 -14.49 9.86 3.78
C ALA A 24 -13.01 10.25 3.78
N PRO A 25 -12.68 11.49 3.36
CA PRO A 25 -11.30 11.94 3.34
C PRO A 25 -10.71 12.06 4.75
N VAL A 26 -9.43 11.73 4.88
CA VAL A 26 -8.68 11.80 6.12
C VAL A 26 -7.65 12.93 6.01
N PRO A 27 -7.61 13.88 6.95
CA PRO A 27 -6.63 14.95 6.94
C PRO A 27 -5.20 14.42 7.07
N CYS A 28 -4.25 15.09 6.39
CA CYS A 28 -2.83 14.73 6.47
C CYS A 28 -2.31 14.73 7.92
N SER A 29 -2.75 15.68 8.74
CA SER A 29 -2.39 15.75 10.16
C SER A 29 -2.78 14.51 10.95
N LYS A 30 -3.96 13.96 10.66
CA LYS A 30 -4.43 12.73 11.29
C LYS A 30 -3.61 11.51 10.86
N LEU A 31 -3.36 11.38 9.55
CA LEU A 31 -2.50 10.31 9.03
C LEU A 31 -1.09 10.37 9.61
N ALA A 32 -0.54 11.58 9.71
CA ALA A 32 0.80 11.80 10.27
C ALA A 32 0.85 11.42 11.75
N SER A 33 -0.13 11.83 12.53
CA SER A 33 -0.21 11.56 13.96
C SER A 33 -0.39 10.06 14.26
N GLU A 34 -1.35 9.41 13.60
CA GLU A 34 -1.62 7.99 13.80
C GLU A 34 -0.51 7.08 13.25
N GLY A 35 0.15 7.52 12.18
CA GLY A 35 1.24 6.77 11.55
C GLY A 35 2.62 7.10 12.10
N GLU A 36 2.73 8.02 13.05
CA GLU A 36 4.02 8.50 13.57
C GLU A 36 4.96 8.96 12.46
N MET A 37 4.45 9.79 11.55
CA MET A 37 5.17 10.31 10.39
C MET A 37 5.28 11.84 10.45
N PRO A 38 6.41 12.42 9.98
CA PRO A 38 6.53 13.88 9.89
C PRO A 38 5.49 14.43 8.90
N GLU A 39 4.62 15.32 9.35
CA GLU A 39 3.49 15.82 8.56
C GLU A 39 3.92 16.50 7.25
N ARG A 40 4.93 17.36 7.31
CA ARG A 40 5.43 18.06 6.11
C ARG A 40 5.93 17.10 5.05
N PHE A 41 6.61 16.06 5.47
CA PHE A 41 7.14 15.04 4.58
C PHE A 41 6.02 14.17 4.01
N LEU A 42 5.08 13.78 4.88
CA LEU A 42 3.91 13.01 4.46
C LEU A 42 3.06 13.76 3.43
N LEU A 43 2.88 15.07 3.59
CA LEU A 43 2.10 15.86 2.64
C LEU A 43 2.68 15.79 1.22
N GLN A 44 4.01 15.81 1.09
CA GLN A 44 4.66 15.65 -0.22
C GLN A 44 4.40 14.27 -0.82
N ILE A 45 4.48 13.23 0.00
CA ILE A 45 4.19 11.85 -0.41
C ILE A 45 2.75 11.72 -0.90
N LEU A 46 1.79 12.25 -0.14
CA LEU A 46 0.37 12.20 -0.50
C LEU A 46 0.07 12.91 -1.82
N ARG A 47 0.73 14.04 -2.08
CA ARG A 47 0.61 14.75 -3.36
C ARG A 47 1.16 13.95 -4.53
N VAL A 48 2.28 13.26 -4.34
CA VAL A 48 2.85 12.38 -5.37
C VAL A 48 1.89 11.22 -5.66
N LEU A 49 1.35 10.58 -4.64
CA LEU A 49 0.38 9.50 -4.78
C LEU A 49 -0.91 9.97 -5.47
N GLU A 50 -1.36 11.19 -5.19
CA GLU A 50 -2.49 11.82 -5.87
C GLU A 50 -2.21 12.03 -7.37
N THR A 51 -1.03 12.56 -7.69
CA THR A 51 -0.60 12.77 -9.08
C THR A 51 -0.59 11.47 -9.89
N HIS A 52 -0.26 10.36 -9.26
CA HIS A 52 -0.26 9.03 -9.88
C HIS A 52 -1.63 8.32 -9.84
N GLY A 53 -2.67 9.00 -9.38
CA GLY A 53 -4.03 8.44 -9.37
C GLY A 53 -4.29 7.36 -8.31
N ILE A 54 -3.41 7.21 -7.34
CA ILE A 54 -3.58 6.28 -6.21
C ILE A 54 -4.49 6.90 -5.15
N LEU A 55 -4.33 8.18 -4.90
CA LEU A 55 -5.14 8.95 -3.96
C LEU A 55 -5.94 10.03 -4.69
N LYS A 56 -6.97 10.51 -4.02
CA LYS A 56 -7.70 11.72 -4.36
C LYS A 56 -7.78 12.64 -3.16
N SER A 57 -7.76 13.94 -3.38
CA SER A 57 -7.91 14.93 -2.34
C SER A 57 -9.31 15.56 -2.39
N THR A 58 -9.78 15.96 -1.22
CA THR A 58 -11.02 16.73 -1.07
C THR A 58 -10.70 18.00 -0.29
N ARG A 59 -11.12 19.14 -0.83
CA ARG A 59 -10.95 20.45 -0.19
C ARG A 59 -12.06 20.71 0.82
N GLY A 60 -11.77 21.58 1.78
CA GLY A 60 -12.73 22.06 2.78
C GLY A 60 -12.37 21.68 4.20
N VAL A 61 -13.24 22.04 5.15
CA VAL A 61 -13.05 21.83 6.59
C VAL A 61 -12.98 20.32 6.92
N GLU A 62 -13.77 19.51 6.20
CA GLU A 62 -13.76 18.05 6.31
C GLU A 62 -12.97 17.39 5.17
N GLY A 63 -12.02 18.13 4.61
CA GLY A 63 -11.18 17.68 3.53
C GLY A 63 -10.04 16.76 3.98
N GLY A 64 -9.33 16.24 3.02
CA GLY A 64 -8.19 15.35 3.23
C GLY A 64 -7.96 14.45 2.04
N TYR A 65 -7.42 13.29 2.29
CA TYR A 65 -7.08 12.29 1.28
C TYR A 65 -7.88 11.00 1.47
N SER A 66 -8.18 10.37 0.37
CA SER A 66 -8.81 9.05 0.33
C SER A 66 -8.25 8.24 -0.83
N LEU A 67 -8.44 6.93 -0.81
CA LEU A 67 -8.07 6.09 -1.95
C LEU A 67 -8.96 6.44 -3.16
N SER A 68 -8.37 6.54 -4.35
CA SER A 68 -9.10 6.79 -5.59
C SER A 68 -9.76 5.52 -6.14
N ARG A 69 -9.27 4.35 -5.72
CA ARG A 69 -9.74 3.03 -6.13
C ARG A 69 -9.81 2.10 -4.93
N SER A 70 -10.47 0.96 -5.10
CA SER A 70 -10.50 -0.08 -4.07
C SER A 70 -9.09 -0.58 -3.73
N PRO A 71 -8.79 -0.93 -2.47
CA PRO A 71 -7.51 -1.54 -2.10
C PRO A 71 -7.19 -2.82 -2.87
N GLU A 72 -8.20 -3.50 -3.40
CA GLU A 72 -8.04 -4.67 -4.26
C GLU A 72 -7.50 -4.34 -5.65
N ASP A 73 -7.65 -3.10 -6.09
CA ASP A 73 -7.24 -2.62 -7.41
C ASP A 73 -5.91 -1.86 -7.39
N ILE A 74 -5.34 -1.63 -6.22
CA ILE A 74 -4.07 -0.91 -6.05
C ILE A 74 -2.98 -1.90 -5.69
N SER A 75 -1.96 -2.01 -6.53
CA SER A 75 -0.81 -2.89 -6.28
C SER A 75 0.28 -2.21 -5.46
N LEU A 76 1.08 -3.02 -4.77
CA LEU A 76 2.28 -2.54 -4.10
C LEU A 76 3.28 -1.94 -5.10
N LEU A 77 3.35 -2.50 -6.32
CA LEU A 77 4.20 -1.96 -7.39
C LEU A 77 3.83 -0.51 -7.74
N GLU A 78 2.54 -0.21 -7.88
CA GLU A 78 2.07 1.15 -8.19
C GLU A 78 2.53 2.16 -7.14
N VAL A 79 2.45 1.80 -5.86
CA VAL A 79 2.89 2.67 -4.76
C VAL A 79 4.40 2.87 -4.80
N ILE A 80 5.17 1.81 -5.01
CA ILE A 80 6.63 1.89 -5.10
C ILE A 80 7.06 2.76 -6.27
N GLU A 81 6.51 2.53 -7.45
CA GLU A 81 6.88 3.25 -8.68
C GLU A 81 6.40 4.70 -8.67
N ALA A 82 5.32 5.01 -7.97
CA ALA A 82 4.88 6.39 -7.80
C ALA A 82 5.91 7.23 -7.01
N ILE A 83 6.59 6.61 -6.06
CA ILE A 83 7.54 7.29 -5.17
C ILE A 83 8.96 7.27 -5.71
N ASP A 84 9.46 6.10 -6.04
CA ASP A 84 10.86 5.89 -6.42
C ASP A 84 11.07 5.86 -7.95
N GLY A 85 10.01 5.93 -8.73
CA GLY A 85 10.04 5.76 -10.18
C GLY A 85 9.98 4.31 -10.62
N PRO A 86 10.00 4.06 -11.94
CA PRO A 86 9.91 2.72 -12.49
C PRO A 86 10.97 1.80 -11.90
N LEU A 87 10.55 0.58 -11.54
CA LEU A 87 11.48 -0.45 -11.10
C LEU A 87 12.31 -0.90 -12.31
N GLU A 88 13.44 -0.27 -12.47
CA GLU A 88 14.38 -0.60 -13.54
C GLU A 88 15.51 -1.48 -13.02
N THR A 89 16.15 -2.17 -13.94
CA THR A 89 17.46 -2.77 -13.72
C THR A 89 18.48 -1.63 -13.59
N GLY A 90 18.33 -0.84 -12.54
CA GLY A 90 19.22 0.29 -12.26
C GLY A 90 20.54 -0.22 -11.72
N GLY A 91 21.42 -0.56 -12.61
CA GLY A 91 22.84 -0.58 -12.34
C GLY A 91 23.50 0.42 -13.27
N GLU A 92 24.39 1.24 -12.76
CA GLU A 92 25.39 1.88 -13.60
C GLU A 92 25.91 0.84 -14.58
N ALA A 93 26.06 1.22 -15.83
CA ALA A 93 26.71 0.37 -16.80
C ALA A 93 27.99 -0.20 -16.17
N PRO A 94 28.18 -1.52 -16.17
CA PRO A 94 29.38 -2.09 -15.60
C PRO A 94 30.59 -1.42 -16.23
N PRO A 95 31.68 -1.20 -15.47
CA PRO A 95 32.86 -0.53 -15.98
C PRO A 95 33.30 -1.18 -17.30
N ALA A 96 33.74 -0.38 -18.24
CA ALA A 96 34.05 -0.74 -19.62
C ALA A 96 35.16 -1.83 -19.80
N GLU A 97 35.59 -2.45 -18.72
CA GLU A 97 36.65 -3.45 -18.68
C GLU A 97 36.19 -4.90 -18.88
N GLN A 98 34.87 -5.13 -19.01
CA GLN A 98 34.35 -6.49 -19.22
C GLN A 98 34.06 -6.78 -20.69
N PRO A 99 34.29 -8.02 -21.14
CA PRO A 99 33.93 -8.44 -22.50
C PRO A 99 32.44 -8.17 -22.78
N ALA A 100 32.13 -7.67 -23.98
CA ALA A 100 30.77 -7.30 -24.38
C ALA A 100 29.76 -8.43 -24.19
N ASP A 101 30.17 -9.67 -24.40
CA ASP A 101 29.34 -10.86 -24.24
C ASP A 101 28.89 -11.06 -22.78
N VAL A 102 29.82 -10.86 -21.85
CA VAL A 102 29.54 -10.97 -20.40
C VAL A 102 28.61 -9.87 -19.96
N GLN A 103 28.80 -8.66 -20.43
CA GLN A 103 27.90 -7.52 -20.13
C GLN A 103 26.49 -7.81 -20.62
N GLN A 104 26.33 -8.33 -21.82
CA GLN A 104 25.02 -8.62 -22.39
C GLN A 104 24.31 -9.74 -21.66
N LEU A 105 25.02 -10.79 -21.28
CA LEU A 105 24.47 -11.88 -20.45
C LEU A 105 24.04 -11.39 -19.08
N LEU A 106 24.85 -10.55 -18.42
CA LEU A 106 24.54 -9.99 -17.11
C LEU A 106 23.31 -9.07 -17.17
N GLN A 107 23.25 -8.20 -18.18
CA GLN A 107 22.09 -7.33 -18.37
C GLN A 107 20.81 -8.12 -18.60
N THR A 108 20.89 -9.18 -19.41
CA THR A 108 19.74 -10.06 -19.67
C THR A 108 19.27 -10.74 -18.39
N ALA A 109 20.20 -11.27 -17.60
CA ALA A 109 19.87 -11.90 -16.31
C ALA A 109 19.21 -10.90 -15.34
N LEU A 110 19.77 -9.69 -15.23
CA LEU A 110 19.22 -8.64 -14.37
C LEU A 110 17.82 -8.20 -14.81
N ARG A 111 17.58 -8.09 -16.12
CA ARG A 111 16.24 -7.78 -16.65
C ARG A 111 15.24 -8.85 -16.25
N GLN A 112 15.59 -10.12 -16.37
CA GLN A 112 14.71 -11.24 -15.98
C GLN A 112 14.36 -11.18 -14.48
N VAL A 113 15.32 -10.88 -13.63
CA VAL A 113 15.09 -10.71 -12.19
C VAL A 113 14.15 -9.52 -11.93
N THR A 114 14.38 -8.41 -12.59
CA THR A 114 13.54 -7.21 -12.44
C THR A 114 12.11 -7.47 -12.93
N ASP A 115 11.95 -8.11 -14.08
CA ASP A 115 10.62 -8.43 -14.62
C ASP A 115 9.86 -9.39 -13.71
N THR A 116 10.54 -10.36 -13.11
CA THR A 116 9.95 -11.27 -12.13
C THR A 116 9.53 -10.52 -10.86
N ALA A 117 10.40 -9.64 -10.36
CA ALA A 117 10.09 -8.82 -9.18
C ALA A 117 8.90 -7.88 -9.44
N ARG A 118 8.84 -7.25 -10.61
CA ARG A 118 7.70 -6.41 -11.02
C ARG A 118 6.39 -7.18 -11.00
N LYS A 119 6.35 -8.34 -11.62
CA LYS A 119 5.16 -9.20 -11.67
C LYS A 119 4.70 -9.61 -10.27
N GLN A 120 5.62 -9.96 -9.39
CA GLN A 120 5.29 -10.30 -8.01
C GLN A 120 4.74 -9.10 -7.24
N LEU A 121 5.38 -7.93 -7.33
CA LEU A 121 4.91 -6.72 -6.67
C LEU A 121 3.56 -6.24 -7.22
N GLU A 122 3.31 -6.42 -8.52
CA GLU A 122 2.02 -6.11 -9.14
C GLU A 122 0.91 -7.03 -8.64
N SER A 123 1.22 -8.28 -8.35
CA SER A 123 0.26 -9.25 -7.81
C SER A 123 -0.11 -8.99 -6.35
N ILE A 124 0.72 -8.28 -5.60
CA ILE A 124 0.44 -7.92 -4.20
C ILE A 124 -0.46 -6.68 -4.18
N LYS A 125 -1.69 -6.85 -3.75
CA LYS A 125 -2.65 -5.75 -3.61
C LYS A 125 -2.66 -5.20 -2.18
N LEU A 126 -3.03 -3.93 -2.02
CA LEU A 126 -3.12 -3.32 -0.69
C LEU A 126 -4.06 -4.07 0.23
N SER A 127 -5.13 -4.65 -0.31
CA SER A 127 -6.08 -5.48 0.46
C SER A 127 -5.42 -6.68 1.13
N GLN A 128 -4.37 -7.25 0.54
CA GLN A 128 -3.64 -8.38 1.10
C GLN A 128 -2.69 -7.99 2.25
N LEU A 129 -2.35 -6.72 2.35
CA LEU A 129 -1.48 -6.18 3.39
C LEU A 129 -2.28 -5.64 4.60
N LEU A 130 -3.60 -5.63 4.51
CA LEU A 130 -4.45 -5.25 5.62
C LEU A 130 -4.53 -6.38 6.65
N PRO A 131 -4.54 -6.05 7.95
CA PRO A 131 -4.82 -7.06 8.96
C PRO A 131 -6.21 -7.66 8.72
N PRO A 132 -6.41 -8.95 9.00
CA PRO A 132 -7.73 -9.55 8.90
C PRO A 132 -8.70 -8.76 9.78
N PRO A 133 -9.98 -8.62 9.36
CA PRO A 133 -10.98 -7.98 10.19
C PRO A 133 -11.01 -8.70 11.54
N PRO A 134 -11.16 -7.95 12.64
CA PRO A 134 -11.30 -8.59 13.94
C PRO A 134 -12.42 -9.61 13.83
N LEU A 135 -12.12 -10.85 14.18
CA LEU A 135 -13.15 -11.88 14.31
C LEU A 135 -14.17 -11.32 15.30
N THR A 136 -15.29 -10.82 14.79
CA THR A 136 -16.44 -10.60 15.64
C THR A 136 -16.71 -11.95 16.28
N PRO A 137 -16.62 -12.06 17.60
CA PRO A 137 -17.06 -13.28 18.22
C PRO A 137 -18.51 -13.47 17.76
N THR A 138 -18.73 -14.51 16.99
CA THR A 138 -20.08 -14.97 16.70
C THR A 138 -20.64 -15.28 18.07
N LEU A 139 -21.45 -14.38 18.61
CA LEU A 139 -22.25 -14.70 19.78
C LEU A 139 -22.94 -16.02 19.44
N PRO A 140 -22.75 -17.04 20.25
CA PRO A 140 -23.50 -18.28 20.05
C PRO A 140 -24.97 -17.88 20.02
N PRO A 141 -25.78 -18.50 19.15
CA PRO A 141 -27.20 -18.22 19.11
C PRO A 141 -27.72 -18.33 20.54
N ALA A 142 -28.43 -17.30 20.97
CA ALA A 142 -29.00 -17.27 22.29
C ALA A 142 -29.74 -18.60 22.50
N VAL A 143 -29.24 -19.41 23.42
CA VAL A 143 -29.94 -20.60 23.83
C VAL A 143 -31.28 -20.11 24.37
N PRO A 144 -32.42 -20.53 23.82
CA PRO A 144 -33.69 -20.19 24.40
C PRO A 144 -33.66 -20.69 25.84
N THR A 145 -33.73 -19.78 26.77
CA THR A 145 -33.91 -20.11 28.15
C THR A 145 -35.30 -20.79 28.23
N GLU A 146 -35.25 -22.05 28.41
CA GLU A 146 -36.44 -22.84 28.76
C GLU A 146 -36.92 -22.33 30.12
N LYS A 147 -37.70 -21.28 30.09
CA LYS A 147 -38.55 -20.86 31.19
C LYS A 147 -39.97 -21.00 30.72
N ASP A 148 -40.37 -22.21 30.54
CA ASP A 148 -41.81 -22.53 30.53
C ASP A 148 -41.97 -24.04 30.56
N ALA A 149 -41.45 -24.63 31.61
CA ALA A 149 -41.90 -25.94 32.05
C ALA A 149 -42.22 -25.86 33.53
N VAL A 150 -43.13 -24.99 33.85
CA VAL A 150 -43.87 -25.12 35.09
C VAL A 150 -45.32 -25.10 34.72
N GLU A 151 -45.87 -26.24 34.76
CA GLU A 151 -47.17 -26.29 35.36
C GLU A 151 -47.59 -27.71 35.57
N ILE A 152 -47.57 -28.01 36.78
CA ILE A 152 -48.91 -28.27 37.38
C ILE A 152 -48.95 -27.60 38.71
#